data_72110e5a748f5713e801a340acc0c792
#
_entry.id   72110e5a748f5713e801a340acc0c792
#
_cell.length_a   1.000
_cell.length_b   1.000
_cell.length_c   1.000
_cell.angle_alpha   90.00
_cell.angle_beta   90.00
_cell.angle_gamma   90.00
#
_symmetry.space_group_name_H-M   'P 1'
#
loop_
_entity.id
_entity.type
_entity.pdbx_description
1 polymer ?
#
loop_
_entity_poly.entity_id
_entity_poly.type
_entity_poly.pdbx_seq_one_letter_code
_entity_poly.pdbx_strand_id
1 'polypeptide(L)'
;MIFALQENNVSYNKTRSKWLLFIFMEQVIYQDLGRISYKKAWDYQQSLLKEVVDRKLSNRHLEKTDPAFSAYRHYLLFCDHPHVYTLGKSGSIDHLLLNEEELEEREIEFFKINRGGDITYHGPGQIVGYPIFDLDRFFTDVHKYVRFLEEAIIRTIAEYGLEGIRVNGFTGVWLAEKGDLPKRKICAIGVHLSRWVTLHGFAFNVNSDLSYFKNIVPCGIDDKDKDVTSLAEELGRKIDIEEVKDKVKKHFKELFVFEFQR
;
A
#
# COMPACT_ATOMS: atom_id res chain seq x y z
N MET A 1 -23.02 6.73 -50.77
CA MET A 1 -22.63 7.87 -49.91
C MET A 1 -23.33 7.82 -48.52
N ILE A 2 -23.76 6.66 -48.03
CA ILE A 2 -24.46 6.48 -46.73
C ILE A 2 -23.65 5.67 -45.70
N PHE A 3 -22.60 4.93 -46.13
CA PHE A 3 -21.79 4.09 -45.23
C PHE A 3 -20.68 4.84 -44.47
N ALA A 4 -20.26 6.03 -44.88
CA ALA A 4 -19.19 6.80 -44.24
C ALA A 4 -19.64 7.60 -42.98
N LEU A 5 -20.94 7.79 -42.76
CA LEU A 5 -21.49 8.59 -41.66
C LEU A 5 -21.73 7.77 -40.37
N GLN A 6 -21.79 6.43 -40.46
CA GLN A 6 -22.00 5.57 -39.28
C GLN A 6 -20.72 5.29 -38.50
N GLU A 7 -19.57 5.17 -39.14
CA GLU A 7 -18.30 4.90 -38.44
C GLU A 7 -17.81 6.13 -37.67
N ASN A 8 -18.03 7.35 -38.17
CA ASN A 8 -17.66 8.57 -37.45
C ASN A 8 -18.48 8.83 -36.18
N ASN A 9 -19.75 8.41 -36.14
CA ASN A 9 -20.59 8.56 -34.95
C ASN A 9 -20.26 7.57 -33.84
N VAL A 10 -19.80 6.36 -34.15
CA VAL A 10 -19.39 5.37 -33.16
C VAL A 10 -18.04 5.74 -32.54
N SER A 11 -17.10 6.28 -33.32
CA SER A 11 -15.82 6.79 -32.84
C SER A 11 -15.99 8.04 -31.98
N TYR A 12 -16.85 8.99 -32.41
CA TYR A 12 -17.14 10.22 -31.68
C TYR A 12 -17.84 9.95 -30.32
N ASN A 13 -18.79 9.01 -30.29
CA ASN A 13 -19.45 8.62 -29.04
C ASN A 13 -18.52 7.85 -28.09
N LYS A 14 -17.61 7.00 -28.60
CA LYS A 14 -16.58 6.33 -27.76
C LYS A 14 -15.59 7.30 -27.16
N THR A 15 -15.19 8.32 -27.90
CA THR A 15 -14.26 9.36 -27.41
C THR A 15 -14.95 10.25 -26.36
N ARG A 16 -16.20 10.66 -26.60
CA ARG A 16 -16.98 11.48 -25.68
C ARG A 16 -17.31 10.73 -24.38
N SER A 17 -17.59 9.44 -24.44
CA SER A 17 -17.80 8.60 -23.23
C SER A 17 -16.52 8.41 -22.42
N LYS A 18 -15.35 8.29 -23.07
CA LYS A 18 -14.05 8.25 -22.39
C LYS A 18 -13.71 9.59 -21.69
N TRP A 19 -13.99 10.73 -22.36
CA TRP A 19 -13.79 12.05 -21.76
C TRP A 19 -14.72 12.33 -20.59
N LEU A 20 -15.98 11.90 -20.66
CA LEU A 20 -16.93 12.00 -19.54
C LEU A 20 -16.53 11.12 -18.37
N LEU A 21 -16.06 9.90 -18.57
CA LEU A 21 -15.50 9.03 -17.53
C LEU A 21 -14.27 9.68 -16.86
N PHE A 22 -13.39 10.30 -17.65
CA PHE A 22 -12.19 10.95 -17.14
C PHE A 22 -12.50 12.16 -16.22
N ILE A 23 -13.57 12.90 -16.51
CA ILE A 23 -14.01 14.08 -15.72
C ILE A 23 -14.56 13.65 -14.34
N PHE A 24 -15.02 12.40 -14.18
CA PHE A 24 -15.62 11.89 -12.94
C PHE A 24 -14.71 10.96 -12.14
N MET A 25 -13.53 10.59 -12.67
CA MET A 25 -12.59 9.74 -11.93
C MET A 25 -11.81 10.55 -10.89
N GLU A 26 -11.64 9.94 -9.71
CA GLU A 26 -10.81 10.54 -8.67
C GLU A 26 -9.35 10.66 -9.16
N GLN A 27 -8.67 11.74 -8.73
CA GLN A 27 -7.30 12.01 -9.09
C GLN A 27 -6.38 11.67 -7.91
N VAL A 28 -5.34 10.89 -8.16
CA VAL A 28 -4.36 10.49 -7.16
C VAL A 28 -3.00 11.09 -7.51
N ILE A 29 -2.40 11.78 -6.57
CA ILE A 29 -1.02 12.28 -6.67
C ILE A 29 -0.08 11.14 -6.24
N TYR A 30 0.73 10.66 -7.18
CA TYR A 30 1.79 9.72 -6.86
C TYR A 30 3.07 10.46 -6.47
N GLN A 31 3.73 9.98 -5.42
CA GLN A 31 5.05 10.47 -5.02
C GLN A 31 5.94 9.29 -4.62
N ASP A 32 7.13 9.23 -5.20
CA ASP A 32 8.19 8.38 -4.71
C ASP A 32 9.11 9.21 -3.81
N LEU A 33 9.17 8.86 -2.53
CA LEU A 33 9.95 9.58 -1.53
C LEU A 33 11.39 9.04 -1.44
N GLY A 34 11.71 7.99 -2.23
CA GLY A 34 13.00 7.31 -2.15
C GLY A 34 13.26 6.74 -0.76
N ARG A 35 14.53 6.69 -0.35
CA ARG A 35 14.91 6.27 1.01
C ARG A 35 14.74 7.42 2.01
N ILE A 36 13.83 7.24 2.95
CA ILE A 36 13.45 8.26 3.93
C ILE A 36 13.32 7.64 5.33
N SER A 37 13.77 8.35 6.39
CA SER A 37 13.55 7.87 7.76
C SER A 37 12.06 7.70 8.05
N TYR A 38 11.73 6.68 8.87
CA TYR A 38 10.33 6.36 9.19
C TYR A 38 9.59 7.56 9.80
N LYS A 39 10.25 8.27 10.74
CA LYS A 39 9.66 9.46 11.40
C LYS A 39 9.26 10.54 10.39
N LYS A 40 10.15 10.86 9.43
CA LYS A 40 9.87 11.89 8.42
C LYS A 40 8.71 11.47 7.50
N ALA A 41 8.69 10.21 7.07
CA ALA A 41 7.61 9.69 6.25
C ALA A 41 6.27 9.68 7.01
N TRP A 42 6.28 9.32 8.30
CA TRP A 42 5.08 9.33 9.14
C TRP A 42 4.55 10.74 9.38
N ASP A 43 5.42 11.71 9.69
CA ASP A 43 5.02 13.11 9.84
C ASP A 43 4.42 13.66 8.54
N TYR A 44 5.00 13.31 7.40
CA TYR A 44 4.47 13.69 6.09
C TYR A 44 3.09 13.06 5.83
N GLN A 45 2.90 11.78 6.10
CA GLN A 45 1.60 11.14 6.02
C GLN A 45 0.55 11.84 6.90
N GLN A 46 0.91 12.22 8.14
CA GLN A 46 0.02 12.93 9.05
C GLN A 46 -0.38 14.31 8.50
N SER A 47 0.54 15.02 7.87
CA SER A 47 0.25 16.32 7.25
C SER A 47 -0.73 16.17 6.08
N LEU A 48 -0.54 15.15 5.23
CA LEU A 48 -1.44 14.86 4.11
C LEU A 48 -2.81 14.37 4.59
N LEU A 49 -2.84 13.51 5.61
CA LEU A 49 -4.09 13.08 6.25
C LEU A 49 -4.89 14.30 6.72
N LYS A 50 -4.23 15.23 7.42
CA LYS A 50 -4.86 16.47 7.88
C LYS A 50 -5.38 17.30 6.71
N GLU A 51 -4.58 17.49 5.65
CA GLU A 51 -5.01 18.23 4.46
C GLU A 51 -6.28 17.62 3.83
N VAL A 52 -6.29 16.29 3.63
CA VAL A 52 -7.42 15.59 3.03
C VAL A 52 -8.67 15.70 3.91
N VAL A 53 -8.52 15.52 5.24
CA VAL A 53 -9.62 15.66 6.20
C VAL A 53 -10.16 17.09 6.24
N ASP A 54 -9.29 18.11 6.31
CA ASP A 54 -9.72 19.51 6.36
C ASP A 54 -10.47 19.89 5.08
N ARG A 55 -9.99 19.49 3.92
CA ARG A 55 -10.64 19.69 2.62
C ARG A 55 -12.01 19.01 2.56
N LYS A 56 -12.10 17.77 3.02
CA LYS A 56 -13.36 17.03 3.13
C LYS A 56 -14.37 17.75 4.01
N LEU A 57 -13.94 18.25 5.16
CA LEU A 57 -14.81 18.99 6.09
C LEU A 57 -15.26 20.34 5.51
N SER A 58 -14.36 21.08 4.86
CA SER A 58 -14.67 22.34 4.20
C SER A 58 -15.70 22.17 3.08
N ASN A 59 -15.61 21.07 2.32
CA ASN A 59 -16.53 20.78 1.23
C ASN A 59 -17.89 20.22 1.66
N ARG A 60 -18.09 19.90 2.95
CA ARG A 60 -19.22 19.09 3.44
C ARG A 60 -20.60 19.64 3.07
N HIS A 61 -20.73 20.96 2.97
CA HIS A 61 -21.99 21.66 2.69
C HIS A 61 -21.95 22.41 1.35
N LEU A 62 -20.92 22.19 0.54
CA LEU A 62 -20.73 22.88 -0.73
C LEU A 62 -21.11 21.95 -1.89
N GLU A 63 -21.76 22.50 -2.91
CA GLU A 63 -21.91 21.84 -4.20
C GLU A 63 -20.61 21.98 -5.00
N LYS A 64 -20.33 21.04 -5.93
CA LYS A 64 -19.13 21.07 -6.76
C LYS A 64 -19.03 22.35 -7.64
N THR A 65 -20.14 23.04 -7.87
CA THR A 65 -20.22 24.28 -8.61
C THR A 65 -19.96 25.52 -7.75
N ASP A 66 -19.89 25.35 -6.42
CA ASP A 66 -19.61 26.46 -5.51
C ASP A 66 -18.17 26.96 -5.69
N PRO A 67 -17.93 28.28 -5.83
CA PRO A 67 -16.58 28.83 -5.96
C PRO A 67 -15.64 28.52 -4.79
N ALA A 68 -16.19 28.23 -3.60
CA ALA A 68 -15.43 27.83 -2.41
C ALA A 68 -15.09 26.34 -2.40
N PHE A 69 -15.67 25.53 -3.29
CA PHE A 69 -15.40 24.10 -3.37
C PHE A 69 -13.97 23.83 -3.81
N SER A 70 -13.24 23.05 -3.04
CA SER A 70 -11.88 22.61 -3.38
C SER A 70 -11.89 21.17 -3.88
N ALA A 71 -11.27 20.89 -5.03
CA ALA A 71 -11.18 19.54 -5.58
C ALA A 71 -10.56 18.57 -4.55
N TYR A 72 -11.12 17.37 -4.42
CA TYR A 72 -10.57 16.33 -3.56
C TYR A 72 -9.15 15.94 -4.01
N ARG A 73 -8.32 15.57 -3.06
CA ARG A 73 -6.96 15.08 -3.32
C ARG A 73 -6.75 13.75 -2.61
N HIS A 74 -6.08 12.87 -3.28
CA HIS A 74 -5.64 11.59 -2.77
C HIS A 74 -4.17 11.42 -3.09
N TYR A 75 -3.45 10.67 -2.27
CA TYR A 75 -2.02 10.48 -2.43
C TYR A 75 -1.68 8.99 -2.37
N LEU A 76 -0.79 8.55 -3.25
CA LEU A 76 -0.13 7.26 -3.16
C LEU A 76 1.36 7.51 -3.02
N LEU A 77 1.90 7.27 -1.83
CA LEU A 77 3.32 7.46 -1.55
C LEU A 77 4.01 6.12 -1.60
N PHE A 78 5.15 6.04 -2.29
CA PHE A 78 6.08 4.92 -2.17
C PHE A 78 7.39 5.40 -1.56
N CYS A 79 8.04 4.52 -0.78
CA CYS A 79 9.37 4.74 -0.22
C CYS A 79 10.01 3.40 0.16
N ASP A 80 11.27 3.46 0.55
CA ASP A 80 11.90 2.50 1.45
C ASP A 80 12.45 3.22 2.69
N HIS A 81 12.71 2.47 3.76
CA HIS A 81 13.23 3.03 5.01
C HIS A 81 14.63 2.49 5.31
N PRO A 82 15.46 3.21 6.09
CA PRO A 82 16.50 2.57 6.90
C PRO A 82 15.88 1.49 7.80
N HIS A 83 16.71 0.66 8.42
CA HIS A 83 16.23 -0.41 9.30
C HIS A 83 15.39 0.14 10.46
N VAL A 84 14.15 -0.32 10.55
CA VAL A 84 13.21 0.12 11.58
C VAL A 84 12.20 -0.96 11.93
N TYR A 85 11.91 -1.13 13.21
CA TYR A 85 10.77 -1.89 13.69
C TYR A 85 9.62 -0.97 14.07
N THR A 86 8.40 -1.35 13.68
CA THR A 86 7.19 -0.60 14.05
C THR A 86 6.21 -1.51 14.77
N LEU A 87 5.78 -1.10 15.97
CA LEU A 87 4.79 -1.80 16.79
C LEU A 87 3.42 -1.17 16.60
N GLY A 88 2.47 -1.93 16.06
CA GLY A 88 1.09 -1.52 15.87
C GLY A 88 0.27 -1.63 17.16
N LYS A 89 -1.02 -1.24 17.08
CA LYS A 89 -1.93 -1.17 18.24
C LYS A 89 -2.20 -2.50 18.95
N SER A 90 -2.13 -3.61 18.21
CA SER A 90 -2.45 -4.94 18.74
C SER A 90 -1.20 -5.70 19.20
N GLY A 91 -0.01 -5.09 19.07
CA GLY A 91 1.26 -5.75 19.35
C GLY A 91 1.70 -5.65 20.80
N SER A 92 2.49 -6.63 21.24
CA SER A 92 3.25 -6.60 22.50
C SER A 92 4.68 -6.17 22.25
N ILE A 93 5.27 -5.43 23.19
CA ILE A 93 6.71 -5.11 23.17
C ILE A 93 7.56 -6.37 23.29
N ASP A 94 7.05 -7.41 23.92
CA ASP A 94 7.73 -8.70 24.06
C ASP A 94 7.96 -9.42 22.72
N HIS A 95 7.30 -8.95 21.65
CA HIS A 95 7.54 -9.44 20.30
C HIS A 95 8.78 -8.80 19.64
N LEU A 96 9.41 -7.81 20.27
CA LEU A 96 10.73 -7.32 19.90
C LEU A 96 11.77 -8.09 20.72
N LEU A 97 12.60 -8.88 20.05
CA LEU A 97 13.60 -9.75 20.70
C LEU A 97 14.94 -9.06 20.97
N LEU A 98 15.10 -7.82 20.51
CA LEU A 98 16.28 -6.98 20.76
C LEU A 98 16.00 -6.01 21.91
N ASN A 99 17.00 -5.77 22.73
CA ASN A 99 16.99 -4.71 23.73
C ASN A 99 17.42 -3.36 23.12
N GLU A 100 17.36 -2.27 23.91
CA GLU A 100 17.67 -0.92 23.43
C GLU A 100 19.14 -0.78 23.00
N GLU A 101 20.09 -1.42 23.68
CA GLU A 101 21.52 -1.38 23.36
C GLU A 101 21.79 -2.08 22.02
N GLU A 102 21.18 -3.24 21.79
CA GLU A 102 21.28 -3.99 20.51
C GLU A 102 20.65 -3.22 19.33
N LEU A 103 19.56 -2.48 19.56
CA LEU A 103 18.97 -1.61 18.52
C LEU A 103 19.91 -0.46 18.15
N GLU A 104 20.52 0.19 19.15
CA GLU A 104 21.46 1.30 18.97
C GLU A 104 22.72 0.84 18.25
N GLU A 105 23.35 -0.28 18.67
CA GLU A 105 24.53 -0.86 18.02
C GLU A 105 24.32 -1.22 16.55
N ARG A 106 23.09 -1.59 16.18
CA ARG A 106 22.73 -1.98 14.82
C ARG A 106 22.13 -0.84 14.00
N GLU A 107 22.06 0.37 14.57
CA GLU A 107 21.44 1.54 13.95
C GLU A 107 19.99 1.27 13.51
N ILE A 108 19.20 0.54 14.32
CA ILE A 108 17.82 0.22 14.04
C ILE A 108 16.88 1.10 14.87
N GLU A 109 15.99 1.83 14.20
CA GLU A 109 14.97 2.63 14.87
C GLU A 109 13.79 1.74 15.36
N PHE A 110 13.11 2.18 16.42
CA PHE A 110 11.89 1.54 16.90
C PHE A 110 10.80 2.58 17.17
N PHE A 111 9.58 2.34 16.65
CA PHE A 111 8.43 3.22 16.87
C PHE A 111 7.17 2.45 17.27
N LYS A 112 6.49 2.94 18.31
CA LYS A 112 5.09 2.58 18.59
C LYS A 112 4.17 3.50 17.80
N ILE A 113 3.25 2.91 17.02
CA ILE A 113 2.43 3.65 16.07
C ILE A 113 0.97 3.21 16.11
N ASN A 114 0.10 3.98 15.44
CA ASN A 114 -1.34 3.78 15.51
C ASN A 114 -1.94 2.91 14.38
N ARG A 115 -1.12 2.20 13.57
CA ARG A 115 -1.63 1.23 12.58
C ARG A 115 -2.22 -0.02 13.25
N GLY A 116 -3.08 -0.71 12.53
CA GLY A 116 -3.50 -2.06 12.92
C GLY A 116 -2.35 -3.07 12.84
N GLY A 117 -2.54 -4.21 13.52
CA GLY A 117 -1.55 -5.29 13.57
C GLY A 117 -0.51 -5.12 14.68
N ASP A 118 0.44 -6.06 14.69
CA ASP A 118 1.50 -6.21 15.66
C ASP A 118 2.82 -5.60 15.17
N ILE A 119 3.97 -6.11 15.63
CA ILE A 119 5.29 -5.69 15.21
C ILE A 119 5.56 -6.09 13.75
N THR A 120 6.28 -5.25 13.03
CA THR A 120 6.86 -5.58 11.73
C THR A 120 8.18 -4.85 11.52
N TYR A 121 8.92 -5.28 10.51
CA TYR A 121 10.17 -4.69 10.08
C TYR A 121 9.98 -3.93 8.76
N HIS A 122 10.66 -2.78 8.66
CA HIS A 122 10.88 -2.09 7.40
C HIS A 122 12.38 -1.88 7.18
N GLY A 123 12.82 -1.96 5.94
CA GLY A 123 14.22 -1.78 5.58
C GLY A 123 14.46 -1.66 4.09
N PRO A 124 15.73 -1.48 3.69
CA PRO A 124 16.14 -1.39 2.30
C PRO A 124 15.65 -2.57 1.46
N GLY A 125 15.20 -2.27 0.24
CA GLY A 125 14.70 -3.28 -0.69
C GLY A 125 13.23 -3.66 -0.53
N GLN A 126 12.49 -3.05 0.43
CA GLN A 126 11.03 -3.09 0.46
C GLN A 126 10.45 -2.00 -0.46
N ILE A 127 9.24 -2.23 -0.96
CA ILE A 127 8.34 -1.15 -1.38
C ILE A 127 7.36 -0.94 -0.24
N VAL A 128 7.50 0.19 0.46
CA VAL A 128 6.53 0.62 1.46
C VAL A 128 5.57 1.59 0.81
N GLY A 129 4.28 1.25 0.81
CA GLY A 129 3.24 2.03 0.16
C GLY A 129 2.26 2.62 1.16
N TYR A 130 2.02 3.92 1.05
CA TYR A 130 1.13 4.67 1.92
C TYR A 130 0.02 5.35 1.08
N PRO A 131 -1.12 4.69 0.85
CA PRO A 131 -2.28 5.34 0.26
C PRO A 131 -2.95 6.26 1.30
N ILE A 132 -3.10 7.54 0.96
CA ILE A 132 -3.85 8.54 1.76
C ILE A 132 -5.09 8.89 0.96
N PHE A 133 -6.13 8.07 1.10
CA PHE A 133 -7.37 8.11 0.31
C PHE A 133 -8.56 8.49 1.19
N ASP A 134 -9.40 9.40 0.73
CA ASP A 134 -10.73 9.57 1.30
C ASP A 134 -11.66 8.49 0.74
N LEU A 135 -11.91 7.45 1.53
CA LEU A 135 -12.71 6.31 1.10
C LEU A 135 -14.17 6.66 0.80
N ASP A 136 -14.73 7.78 1.29
CA ASP A 136 -16.06 8.23 0.89
C ASP A 136 -16.13 8.53 -0.63
N ARG A 137 -14.98 8.74 -1.27
CA ARG A 137 -14.86 8.98 -2.72
C ARG A 137 -14.73 7.69 -3.52
N PHE A 138 -14.44 6.57 -2.87
CA PHE A 138 -14.28 5.25 -3.49
C PHE A 138 -15.36 4.28 -2.99
N PHE A 139 -15.30 3.92 -1.72
CA PHE A 139 -16.26 3.07 -1.01
C PHE A 139 -16.02 3.10 0.50
N THR A 140 -17.04 3.06 1.32
CA THR A 140 -16.96 3.10 2.79
C THR A 140 -16.95 1.68 3.38
N ASP A 141 -15.86 0.95 3.11
CA ASP A 141 -15.66 -0.41 3.59
C ASP A 141 -14.16 -0.67 3.83
N VAL A 142 -13.76 -0.79 5.10
CA VAL A 142 -12.36 -1.02 5.50
C VAL A 142 -11.88 -2.41 5.09
N HIS A 143 -12.73 -3.43 5.18
CA HIS A 143 -12.36 -4.78 4.78
C HIS A 143 -12.10 -4.85 3.27
N LYS A 144 -12.97 -4.24 2.46
CA LYS A 144 -12.79 -4.13 1.02
C LYS A 144 -11.51 -3.36 0.69
N TYR A 145 -11.20 -2.28 1.43
CA TYR A 145 -9.96 -1.53 1.25
C TYR A 145 -8.74 -2.40 1.45
N VAL A 146 -8.67 -3.13 2.57
CA VAL A 146 -7.57 -4.07 2.83
C VAL A 146 -7.47 -5.14 1.75
N ARG A 147 -8.62 -5.71 1.30
CA ARG A 147 -8.65 -6.69 0.21
C ARG A 147 -8.14 -6.12 -1.11
N PHE A 148 -8.34 -4.84 -1.38
CA PHE A 148 -7.80 -4.19 -2.58
C PHE A 148 -6.29 -3.98 -2.48
N LEU A 149 -5.75 -3.66 -1.28
CA LEU A 149 -4.30 -3.61 -1.07
C LEU A 149 -3.67 -4.99 -1.31
N GLU A 150 -4.25 -6.04 -0.75
CA GLU A 150 -3.79 -7.42 -0.98
C GLU A 150 -3.88 -7.79 -2.47
N GLU A 151 -5.01 -7.48 -3.12
CA GLU A 151 -5.23 -7.81 -4.52
C GLU A 151 -4.22 -7.13 -5.46
N ALA A 152 -3.85 -5.88 -5.18
CA ALA A 152 -2.84 -5.17 -5.97
C ALA A 152 -1.49 -5.91 -5.94
N ILE A 153 -1.09 -6.40 -4.76
CA ILE A 153 0.16 -7.15 -4.60
C ILE A 153 0.03 -8.56 -5.20
N ILE A 154 -1.11 -9.25 -5.02
CA ILE A 154 -1.37 -10.57 -5.63
C ILE A 154 -1.25 -10.48 -7.16
N ARG A 155 -1.87 -9.49 -7.78
CA ARG A 155 -1.76 -9.27 -9.24
C ARG A 155 -0.33 -8.92 -9.65
N THR A 156 0.38 -8.16 -8.83
CA THR A 156 1.78 -7.79 -9.11
C THR A 156 2.68 -9.03 -9.13
N ILE A 157 2.61 -9.88 -8.10
CA ILE A 157 3.45 -11.08 -8.05
C ILE A 157 3.04 -12.14 -9.08
N ALA A 158 1.77 -12.15 -9.52
CA ALA A 158 1.31 -13.01 -10.60
C ALA A 158 2.01 -12.69 -11.93
N GLU A 159 2.37 -11.42 -12.19
CA GLU A 159 3.18 -11.05 -13.37
C GLU A 159 4.61 -11.61 -13.33
N TYR A 160 5.05 -12.13 -12.17
CA TYR A 160 6.32 -12.85 -11.99
C TYR A 160 6.14 -14.37 -11.89
N GLY A 161 4.93 -14.89 -12.16
CA GLY A 161 4.62 -16.31 -12.13
C GLY A 161 4.39 -16.88 -10.73
N LEU A 162 4.19 -16.05 -9.72
CA LEU A 162 3.89 -16.46 -8.35
C LEU A 162 2.40 -16.37 -8.03
N GLU A 163 1.89 -17.36 -7.32
CA GLU A 163 0.49 -17.39 -6.88
C GLU A 163 0.38 -16.84 -5.45
N GLY A 164 -0.13 -15.62 -5.32
CA GLY A 164 -0.41 -14.99 -4.03
C GLY A 164 -1.72 -15.47 -3.44
N ILE A 165 -1.71 -15.77 -2.14
CA ILE A 165 -2.89 -16.19 -1.39
C ILE A 165 -3.17 -15.27 -0.21
N ARG A 166 -4.41 -15.33 0.28
CA ARG A 166 -4.84 -14.77 1.58
C ARG A 166 -4.95 -15.89 2.59
N VAL A 167 -4.44 -15.66 3.79
CA VAL A 167 -4.56 -16.62 4.90
C VAL A 167 -5.62 -16.13 5.87
N ASN A 168 -6.60 -16.96 6.19
CA ASN A 168 -7.68 -16.58 7.08
C ASN A 168 -7.16 -16.19 8.47
N GLY A 169 -7.60 -15.06 9.00
CA GLY A 169 -7.13 -14.50 10.27
C GLY A 169 -5.82 -13.71 10.19
N PHE A 170 -5.11 -13.72 9.05
CA PHE A 170 -3.81 -13.07 8.90
C PHE A 170 -3.81 -12.11 7.71
N THR A 171 -3.89 -10.82 7.98
CA THR A 171 -3.84 -9.78 6.94
C THR A 171 -2.47 -9.75 6.26
N GLY A 172 -2.48 -9.54 4.93
CA GLY A 172 -1.30 -9.48 4.07
C GLY A 172 -1.36 -10.45 2.91
N VAL A 173 -0.31 -10.49 2.11
CA VAL A 173 -0.18 -11.41 0.98
C VAL A 173 0.84 -12.48 1.31
N TRP A 174 0.47 -13.70 1.01
CA TRP A 174 1.23 -14.90 1.33
C TRP A 174 1.46 -15.75 0.08
N LEU A 175 2.45 -16.60 0.14
CA LEU A 175 2.62 -17.74 -0.78
C LEU A 175 2.26 -19.03 -0.04
N ALA A 176 1.67 -19.97 -0.76
CA ALA A 176 1.30 -21.28 -0.23
C ALA A 176 2.53 -22.11 0.17
N GLU A 177 2.29 -23.16 0.94
CA GLU A 177 3.28 -24.20 1.21
C GLU A 177 3.84 -24.77 -0.11
N LYS A 178 5.14 -25.08 -0.11
CA LYS A 178 5.79 -25.67 -1.28
C LYS A 178 6.90 -26.61 -0.84
N GLY A 179 6.66 -27.92 -0.97
CA GLY A 179 7.55 -28.93 -0.40
C GLY A 179 7.66 -28.76 1.11
N ASP A 180 8.88 -28.63 1.62
CA ASP A 180 9.16 -28.41 3.05
C ASP A 180 9.04 -26.92 3.47
N LEU A 181 8.77 -26.01 2.54
CA LEU A 181 8.61 -24.58 2.85
C LEU A 181 7.19 -24.31 3.37
N PRO A 182 7.05 -23.64 4.54
CA PRO A 182 5.76 -23.28 5.11
C PRO A 182 5.07 -22.16 4.29
N LYS A 183 3.88 -21.74 4.71
CA LYS A 183 3.27 -20.49 4.18
C LYS A 183 4.17 -19.31 4.49
N ARG A 184 4.44 -18.48 3.46
CA ARG A 184 5.41 -17.38 3.56
C ARG A 184 4.76 -16.06 3.24
N LYS A 185 4.87 -15.10 4.16
CA LYS A 185 4.34 -13.74 3.96
C LYS A 185 5.30 -12.93 3.10
N ILE A 186 4.83 -12.45 1.95
CA ILE A 186 5.60 -11.60 1.04
C ILE A 186 5.24 -10.11 1.20
N CYS A 187 4.07 -9.80 1.73
CA CYS A 187 3.65 -8.42 1.98
C CYS A 187 2.86 -8.30 3.29
N ALA A 188 3.32 -7.45 4.17
CA ALA A 188 2.61 -7.06 5.38
C ALA A 188 1.70 -5.87 5.11
N ILE A 189 0.52 -5.83 5.74
CA ILE A 189 -0.45 -4.74 5.61
C ILE A 189 -0.94 -4.35 7.01
N GLY A 190 -0.86 -3.05 7.30
CA GLY A 190 -1.37 -2.47 8.52
C GLY A 190 -1.82 -1.04 8.28
N VAL A 191 -3.11 -0.79 8.43
CA VAL A 191 -3.74 0.51 8.11
C VAL A 191 -4.31 1.19 9.34
N HIS A 192 -4.52 2.48 9.24
CA HIS A 192 -5.31 3.28 10.16
C HIS A 192 -6.25 4.17 9.35
N LEU A 193 -7.42 4.47 9.89
CA LEU A 193 -8.38 5.39 9.28
C LEU A 193 -8.79 6.46 10.29
N SER A 194 -8.91 7.68 9.77
CA SER A 194 -9.51 8.80 10.49
C SER A 194 -10.53 9.46 9.58
N ARG A 195 -11.81 9.48 10.00
CA ARG A 195 -12.91 10.07 9.19
C ARG A 195 -13.01 9.51 7.78
N TRP A 196 -12.77 8.21 7.62
CA TRP A 196 -12.70 7.52 6.33
C TRP A 196 -11.52 7.91 5.43
N VAL A 197 -10.55 8.68 5.94
CA VAL A 197 -9.26 8.91 5.27
C VAL A 197 -8.24 7.90 5.78
N THR A 198 -7.54 7.25 4.86
CA THR A 198 -6.58 6.17 5.16
C THR A 198 -5.20 6.72 5.52
N LEU A 199 -4.46 5.96 6.32
CA LEU A 199 -3.09 6.22 6.75
C LEU A 199 -2.33 4.90 6.89
N HIS A 200 -1.01 4.93 6.79
CA HIS A 200 -0.17 3.74 6.65
C HIS A 200 -0.55 2.93 5.39
N GLY A 201 -0.31 1.64 5.35
CA GLY A 201 -0.62 0.85 4.17
C GLY A 201 0.06 -0.51 4.16
N PHE A 202 1.03 -0.72 3.28
CA PHE A 202 1.65 -2.01 3.06
C PHE A 202 3.18 -1.94 3.01
N ALA A 203 3.83 -3.07 3.28
CA ALA A 203 5.26 -3.28 3.10
C ALA A 203 5.47 -4.57 2.30
N PHE A 204 5.87 -4.41 1.05
CA PHE A 204 6.11 -5.49 0.11
C PHE A 204 7.60 -5.81 0.04
N ASN A 205 7.98 -7.02 0.44
CA ASN A 205 9.34 -7.50 0.39
C ASN A 205 9.74 -7.81 -1.06
N VAL A 206 10.54 -6.95 -1.67
CA VAL A 206 11.05 -7.16 -3.05
C VAL A 206 12.46 -7.72 -3.03
N ASN A 207 13.44 -6.95 -2.51
CA ASN A 207 14.84 -7.35 -2.35
C ASN A 207 15.30 -7.25 -0.88
N SER A 208 14.38 -7.45 0.05
CA SER A 208 14.61 -7.22 1.47
C SER A 208 15.58 -8.25 2.06
N ASP A 209 16.42 -7.81 2.98
CA ASP A 209 17.13 -8.73 3.88
C ASP A 209 16.16 -9.28 4.93
N LEU A 210 15.82 -10.56 4.78
CA LEU A 210 14.85 -11.23 5.64
C LEU A 210 15.41 -11.59 7.02
N SER A 211 16.73 -11.51 7.22
CA SER A 211 17.37 -11.83 8.49
C SER A 211 16.88 -10.96 9.65
N TYR A 212 16.47 -9.72 9.36
CA TYR A 212 15.92 -8.79 10.34
C TYR A 212 14.59 -9.25 10.95
N PHE A 213 13.80 -10.06 10.24
CA PHE A 213 12.55 -10.63 10.78
C PHE A 213 12.80 -11.64 11.91
N LYS A 214 14.01 -12.20 12.04
CA LYS A 214 14.40 -13.11 13.13
C LYS A 214 14.51 -12.40 14.49
N ASN A 215 14.56 -11.06 14.50
CA ASN A 215 14.65 -10.25 15.71
C ASN A 215 13.27 -9.85 16.26
N ILE A 216 12.19 -10.33 15.65
CA ILE A 216 10.82 -10.08 16.09
C ILE A 216 10.00 -11.36 16.04
N VAL A 217 8.93 -11.41 16.84
CA VAL A 217 7.86 -12.41 16.73
C VAL A 217 6.68 -11.75 16.02
N PRO A 218 6.61 -11.78 14.68
CA PRO A 218 5.52 -11.11 13.97
C PRO A 218 4.19 -11.82 14.27
N CYS A 219 3.12 -11.06 14.39
CA CYS A 219 1.77 -11.57 14.64
C CYS A 219 1.40 -12.72 13.70
N GLY A 220 1.15 -13.90 14.27
CA GLY A 220 0.79 -15.10 13.52
C GLY A 220 1.94 -15.89 12.89
N ILE A 221 3.19 -15.51 13.15
CA ILE A 221 4.39 -16.25 12.71
C ILE A 221 5.08 -16.93 13.91
N ASP A 222 4.37 -17.15 15.00
CA ASP A 222 4.83 -17.98 16.11
C ASP A 222 4.62 -19.50 15.87
N ASP A 223 3.92 -19.83 14.79
CA ASP A 223 3.69 -21.21 14.36
C ASP A 223 4.83 -21.66 13.42
N LYS A 224 5.34 -22.86 13.62
CA LYS A 224 6.32 -23.52 12.73
C LYS A 224 5.87 -23.62 11.25
N ASP A 225 4.58 -23.35 10.99
CA ASP A 225 3.93 -23.43 9.69
C ASP A 225 3.91 -22.10 8.91
N LYS A 226 4.60 -21.07 9.39
CA LYS A 226 4.62 -19.74 8.74
C LYS A 226 6.00 -19.11 8.78
N ASP A 227 6.32 -18.34 7.74
CA ASP A 227 7.59 -17.63 7.57
C ASP A 227 7.37 -16.32 6.81
N VAL A 228 8.45 -15.61 6.51
CA VAL A 228 8.49 -14.45 5.65
C VAL A 228 9.31 -14.75 4.39
N THR A 229 9.00 -14.09 3.28
CA THR A 229 9.75 -14.21 2.04
C THR A 229 9.83 -12.87 1.31
N SER A 230 10.57 -12.83 0.21
CA SER A 230 10.68 -11.70 -0.70
C SER A 230 10.56 -12.16 -2.15
N LEU A 231 10.28 -11.21 -3.06
CA LEU A 231 10.19 -11.53 -4.48
C LEU A 231 11.54 -12.04 -5.01
N ALA A 232 12.65 -11.48 -4.52
CA ALA A 232 14.00 -11.92 -4.89
C ALA A 232 14.31 -13.35 -4.42
N GLU A 233 13.89 -13.70 -3.19
CA GLU A 233 14.06 -15.05 -2.63
C GLU A 233 13.31 -16.10 -3.45
N GLU A 234 12.03 -15.84 -3.75
CA GLU A 234 11.18 -16.76 -4.52
C GLU A 234 11.63 -16.95 -5.97
N LEU A 235 12.26 -15.93 -6.57
CA LEU A 235 12.72 -15.97 -7.96
C LEU A 235 14.22 -16.30 -8.10
N GLY A 236 14.96 -16.38 -6.98
CA GLY A 236 16.39 -16.68 -6.97
C GLY A 236 17.28 -15.63 -7.65
N ARG A 237 16.80 -14.37 -7.73
CA ARG A 237 17.52 -13.25 -8.35
C ARG A 237 17.09 -11.90 -7.83
N LYS A 238 17.98 -10.91 -7.93
CA LYS A 238 17.61 -9.51 -7.65
C LYS A 238 16.58 -9.01 -8.68
N ILE A 239 15.63 -8.23 -8.21
CA ILE A 239 14.51 -7.70 -9.01
C ILE A 239 14.68 -6.19 -9.19
N ASP A 240 14.32 -5.68 -10.36
CA ASP A 240 14.23 -4.24 -10.59
C ASP A 240 13.06 -3.67 -9.81
N ILE A 241 13.37 -2.84 -8.80
CA ILE A 241 12.37 -2.31 -7.88
C ILE A 241 11.46 -1.28 -8.56
N GLU A 242 11.96 -0.55 -9.56
CA GLU A 242 11.17 0.42 -10.31
C GLU A 242 10.13 -0.27 -11.21
N GLU A 243 10.51 -1.38 -11.85
CA GLU A 243 9.56 -2.22 -12.59
C GLU A 243 8.42 -2.71 -11.67
N VAL A 244 8.76 -3.15 -10.44
CA VAL A 244 7.75 -3.60 -9.46
C VAL A 244 6.85 -2.45 -9.04
N LYS A 245 7.40 -1.26 -8.76
CA LYS A 245 6.61 -0.07 -8.42
C LYS A 245 5.61 0.27 -9.51
N ASP A 246 6.01 0.21 -10.79
CA ASP A 246 5.12 0.49 -11.92
C ASP A 246 3.96 -0.50 -12.01
N LYS A 247 4.24 -1.80 -11.80
CA LYS A 247 3.20 -2.83 -11.75
C LYS A 247 2.23 -2.62 -10.59
N VAL A 248 2.73 -2.33 -9.40
CA VAL A 248 1.88 -2.02 -8.23
C VAL A 248 0.99 -0.81 -8.52
N LYS A 249 1.53 0.30 -9.04
CA LYS A 249 0.75 1.49 -9.43
C LYS A 249 -0.34 1.16 -10.44
N LYS A 250 -0.04 0.36 -11.46
CA LYS A 250 -1.01 -0.10 -12.46
C LYS A 250 -2.18 -0.80 -11.81
N HIS A 251 -1.91 -1.79 -10.94
CA HIS A 251 -2.97 -2.55 -10.28
C HIS A 251 -3.76 -1.73 -9.26
N PHE A 252 -3.12 -0.79 -8.56
CA PHE A 252 -3.83 0.19 -7.71
C PHE A 252 -4.82 1.02 -8.53
N LYS A 253 -4.38 1.59 -9.66
CA LYS A 253 -5.22 2.38 -10.56
C LYS A 253 -6.43 1.59 -11.07
N GLU A 254 -6.21 0.33 -11.46
CA GLU A 254 -7.28 -0.54 -11.96
C GLU A 254 -8.31 -0.91 -10.87
N LEU A 255 -7.85 -1.24 -9.65
CA LEU A 255 -8.71 -1.69 -8.55
C LEU A 255 -9.52 -0.55 -7.94
N PHE A 256 -8.90 0.60 -7.72
CA PHE A 256 -9.56 1.76 -7.12
C PHE A 256 -10.24 2.67 -8.15
N VAL A 257 -10.02 2.44 -9.44
CA VAL A 257 -10.63 3.19 -10.57
C VAL A 257 -10.36 4.70 -10.45
N PHE A 258 -9.11 5.08 -10.56
CA PHE A 258 -8.66 6.47 -10.53
C PHE A 258 -7.65 6.77 -11.64
N GLU A 259 -7.30 8.04 -11.84
CA GLU A 259 -6.17 8.48 -12.66
C GLU A 259 -5.07 9.10 -11.81
N PHE A 260 -3.81 8.88 -12.20
CA PHE A 260 -2.73 9.66 -11.62
C PHE A 260 -2.77 11.08 -12.16
N GLN A 261 -2.66 12.05 -11.24
CA GLN A 261 -2.51 13.46 -11.63
C GLN A 261 -1.18 13.62 -12.38
N ARG A 262 -1.22 14.29 -13.52
CA ARG A 262 -0.05 14.58 -14.35
C ARG A 262 0.77 15.72 -13.77
#